data_c20be7e827997e775a566869ace08791
#
_entry.id   c20be7e827997e775a566869ace08791
#
_cell.length_a   1.000
_cell.length_b   1.000
_cell.length_c   1.000
_cell.angle_alpha   90.00
_cell.angle_beta   90.00
_cell.angle_gamma   90.00
#
_symmetry.space_group_name_H-M   'P 1'
#
loop_
_entity.id
_entity.type
_entity.pdbx_description
1 polymer ?
#
loop_
_entity_poly.entity_id
_entity_poly.type
_entity_poly.pdbx_seq_one_letter_code
_entity_poly.pdbx_strand_id
1 'polypeptide(L)'
;MIRRILYILNNKEIYAGGPGRARNTVWASYLLLSVNILFFIAMSFAGGSTNSDVLIDFGAMYGPYLAAGQYWRLVTAMFIHVGIFHLGFNSIGLWIFGRMAETLFGSPKFVLIYVLAGLCGAVVSYIFNPIAIAAGASGAIFGVLGALAAFFLTMYKDPNARKNLYGLLGLAALNLIFGFLSEGIDNWAHMGGFVAGFFLGYFLTPVSGFLHPGFDGFYVINKLKNSFTRYIAISIIIAAILGGFWLGNSTLPTNTTTEVLTAEKLLKDGDYRGAIINIEKAIEIGTLGDAFLGRAYFLRALIMVKYGNFEAALNDIGYALVNGDSETREKSVELLTEINDLR
;
A
#
# COMPACT_ATOMS: atom_id res chain seq x y z
N MET A 1 4.08 8.76 -28.41
CA MET A 1 4.66 8.66 -27.05
C MET A 1 5.33 7.32 -26.82
N ILE A 2 4.66 6.18 -26.87
CA ILE A 2 5.20 4.83 -26.57
C ILE A 2 6.41 4.47 -27.43
N ARG A 3 6.37 4.67 -28.78
CA ARG A 3 7.52 4.37 -29.65
C ARG A 3 8.77 5.17 -29.28
N ARG A 4 8.62 6.39 -28.79
CA ARG A 4 9.74 7.26 -28.39
C ARG A 4 10.27 6.88 -27.00
N ILE A 5 9.38 6.47 -26.09
CA ILE A 5 9.76 5.88 -24.79
C ILE A 5 10.54 4.58 -25.01
N LEU A 6 10.06 3.71 -25.91
CA LEU A 6 10.76 2.48 -26.28
C LEU A 6 12.11 2.76 -26.96
N TYR A 7 12.19 3.80 -27.81
CA TYR A 7 13.46 4.25 -28.40
C TYR A 7 14.44 4.71 -27.32
N ILE A 8 13.98 5.51 -26.37
CA ILE A 8 14.76 5.95 -25.21
C ILE A 8 15.23 4.75 -24.37
N LEU A 9 14.37 3.79 -24.11
CA LEU A 9 14.68 2.60 -23.31
C LEU A 9 15.65 1.63 -24.04
N ASN A 10 15.61 1.59 -25.37
CA ASN A 10 16.43 0.68 -26.18
C ASN A 10 17.78 1.28 -26.58
N ASN A 11 17.89 2.63 -26.67
CA ASN A 11 19.15 3.29 -27.01
C ASN A 11 20.01 3.49 -25.77
N LYS A 12 20.86 2.51 -25.49
CA LYS A 12 21.78 2.44 -24.34
C LYS A 12 22.80 3.61 -24.28
N GLU A 13 22.99 4.34 -25.39
CA GLU A 13 23.99 5.44 -25.51
C GLU A 13 23.43 6.80 -25.03
N ILE A 14 22.13 6.95 -24.96
CA ILE A 14 21.45 8.24 -24.72
C ILE A 14 21.61 8.75 -23.27
N TYR A 15 21.88 7.85 -22.33
CA TYR A 15 21.97 8.14 -20.89
C TYR A 15 23.34 7.83 -20.27
N ALA A 16 24.34 7.56 -21.07
CA ALA A 16 25.72 7.49 -20.60
C ALA A 16 26.14 8.90 -20.15
N GLY A 17 26.11 9.15 -18.84
CA GLY A 17 26.82 10.30 -18.27
C GLY A 17 28.24 10.32 -18.79
N GLY A 18 28.85 11.52 -18.95
CA GLY A 18 30.14 11.73 -19.59
C GLY A 18 31.24 10.73 -19.22
N PRO A 19 32.35 10.73 -19.89
CA PRO A 19 33.39 9.70 -19.77
C PRO A 19 33.76 9.48 -18.30
N GLY A 20 33.46 8.28 -17.75
CA GLY A 20 33.78 7.89 -16.38
C GLY A 20 32.60 7.55 -15.48
N ARG A 21 31.33 7.75 -15.88
CA ARG A 21 30.18 7.30 -15.06
C ARG A 21 29.72 5.88 -15.44
N ALA A 22 29.73 5.00 -14.44
CA ALA A 22 29.17 3.65 -14.56
C ALA A 22 27.73 3.72 -15.09
N ARG A 23 27.40 2.87 -16.07
CA ARG A 23 26.05 2.64 -16.58
C ARG A 23 25.12 2.32 -15.43
N ASN A 24 24.07 3.13 -15.21
CA ASN A 24 22.98 2.73 -14.31
C ASN A 24 22.34 1.48 -14.90
N THR A 25 22.62 0.32 -14.31
CA THR A 25 21.94 -0.93 -14.68
C THR A 25 20.51 -0.83 -14.13
N VAL A 26 19.52 -1.02 -15.00
CA VAL A 26 18.11 -1.08 -14.62
C VAL A 26 17.85 -2.49 -14.10
N TRP A 27 17.79 -2.66 -12.79
CA TRP A 27 17.53 -3.95 -12.14
C TRP A 27 16.37 -3.89 -11.13
N ALA A 28 16.17 -2.72 -10.47
CA ALA A 28 15.19 -2.60 -9.41
C ALA A 28 13.75 -2.68 -9.95
N SER A 29 13.48 -2.09 -11.12
CA SER A 29 12.18 -2.21 -11.79
C SER A 29 11.83 -3.67 -12.11
N TYR A 30 12.83 -4.46 -12.56
CA TYR A 30 12.62 -5.88 -12.84
C TYR A 30 12.45 -6.70 -11.56
N LEU A 31 13.18 -6.38 -10.49
CA LEU A 31 13.02 -7.02 -9.20
C LEU A 31 11.60 -6.79 -8.65
N LEU A 32 11.14 -5.53 -8.63
CA LEU A 32 9.78 -5.19 -8.17
C LEU A 32 8.72 -5.90 -9.00
N LEU A 33 8.88 -5.94 -10.33
CA LEU A 33 7.98 -6.67 -11.22
C LEU A 33 7.95 -8.17 -10.89
N SER A 34 9.13 -8.78 -10.69
CA SER A 34 9.23 -10.20 -10.33
C SER A 34 8.56 -10.50 -8.99
N VAL A 35 8.74 -9.64 -8.00
CA VAL A 35 8.08 -9.78 -6.68
C VAL A 35 6.55 -9.73 -6.84
N ASN A 36 6.00 -8.78 -7.60
CA ASN A 36 4.57 -8.67 -7.86
C ASN A 36 4.02 -9.96 -8.50
N ILE A 37 4.72 -10.49 -9.50
CA ILE A 37 4.33 -11.73 -10.18
C ILE A 37 4.37 -12.92 -9.21
N LEU A 38 5.42 -13.04 -8.39
CA LEU A 38 5.56 -14.14 -7.42
C LEU A 38 4.44 -14.10 -6.37
N PHE A 39 4.11 -12.92 -5.82
CA PHE A 39 2.97 -12.78 -4.90
C PHE A 39 1.66 -13.19 -5.58
N PHE A 40 1.43 -12.75 -6.82
CA PHE A 40 0.22 -13.11 -7.56
C PHE A 40 0.10 -14.63 -7.80
N ILE A 41 1.20 -15.28 -8.18
CA ILE A 41 1.24 -16.73 -8.36
C ILE A 41 0.94 -17.44 -7.02
N ALA A 42 1.57 -17.02 -5.92
CA ALA A 42 1.36 -17.60 -4.60
C ALA A 42 -0.12 -17.48 -4.16
N MET A 43 -0.73 -16.28 -4.31
CA MET A 43 -2.15 -16.09 -4.02
C MET A 43 -3.08 -16.93 -4.90
N SER A 44 -2.71 -17.10 -6.18
CA SER A 44 -3.51 -17.94 -7.10
C SER A 44 -3.57 -19.40 -6.65
N PHE A 45 -2.48 -19.92 -6.07
CA PHE A 45 -2.47 -21.28 -5.48
C PHE A 45 -3.12 -21.35 -4.10
N ALA A 46 -3.19 -20.25 -3.35
CA ALA A 46 -3.76 -20.20 -2.01
C ALA A 46 -5.29 -19.96 -1.98
N GLY A 47 -5.98 -20.01 -3.11
CA GLY A 47 -7.44 -19.82 -3.18
C GLY A 47 -7.90 -18.68 -4.09
N GLY A 48 -6.95 -18.01 -4.77
CA GLY A 48 -7.24 -17.02 -5.81
C GLY A 48 -6.99 -15.56 -5.40
N SER A 49 -6.44 -14.81 -6.33
CA SER A 49 -6.07 -13.40 -6.12
C SER A 49 -7.26 -12.41 -6.10
N THR A 50 -8.50 -12.91 -6.23
CA THR A 50 -9.73 -12.11 -6.11
C THR A 50 -10.51 -12.44 -4.83
N ASN A 51 -10.05 -13.44 -4.06
CA ASN A 51 -10.63 -13.80 -2.78
C ASN A 51 -10.15 -12.84 -1.69
N SER A 52 -11.07 -12.17 -0.99
CA SER A 52 -10.75 -11.17 0.04
C SER A 52 -9.95 -11.75 1.20
N ASP A 53 -10.24 -12.99 1.63
CA ASP A 53 -9.51 -13.65 2.71
C ASP A 53 -8.05 -13.88 2.31
N VAL A 54 -7.81 -14.39 1.11
CA VAL A 54 -6.46 -14.57 0.56
C VAL A 54 -5.72 -13.24 0.46
N LEU A 55 -6.39 -12.17 0.01
CA LEU A 55 -5.77 -10.83 -0.03
C LEU A 55 -5.33 -10.37 1.36
N ILE A 56 -6.18 -10.55 2.37
CA ILE A 56 -5.90 -10.19 3.76
C ILE A 56 -4.76 -11.04 4.32
N ASP A 57 -4.76 -12.36 4.09
CA ASP A 57 -3.73 -13.28 4.58
C ASP A 57 -2.36 -12.98 3.99
N PHE A 58 -2.32 -12.59 2.72
CA PHE A 58 -1.08 -12.17 2.05
C PHE A 58 -0.65 -10.74 2.40
N GLY A 59 -1.45 -9.98 3.14
CA GLY A 59 -1.07 -8.68 3.69
C GLY A 59 -1.58 -7.49 2.91
N ALA A 60 -2.76 -7.58 2.29
CA ALA A 60 -3.48 -6.42 1.80
C ALA A 60 -3.75 -5.43 2.95
N MET A 61 -3.74 -4.14 2.64
CA MET A 61 -4.02 -3.11 3.61
C MET A 61 -5.53 -3.10 3.92
N TYR A 62 -5.84 -3.12 5.20
CA TYR A 62 -7.18 -2.96 5.74
C TYR A 62 -7.07 -2.24 7.08
N GLY A 63 -7.77 -1.14 7.23
CA GLY A 63 -7.58 -0.23 8.36
C GLY A 63 -7.69 -0.85 9.74
N PRO A 64 -8.68 -1.71 10.04
CA PRO A 64 -8.77 -2.39 11.33
C PRO A 64 -7.49 -3.18 11.70
N TYR A 65 -6.87 -3.87 10.75
CA TYR A 65 -5.60 -4.57 11.00
C TYR A 65 -4.43 -3.62 11.24
N LEU A 66 -4.42 -2.44 10.58
CA LEU A 66 -3.42 -1.42 10.86
C LEU A 66 -3.57 -0.88 12.30
N ALA A 67 -4.80 -0.60 12.73
CA ALA A 67 -5.08 -0.17 14.11
C ALA A 67 -4.69 -1.23 15.15
N ALA A 68 -4.85 -2.52 14.81
CA ALA A 68 -4.40 -3.64 15.63
C ALA A 68 -2.86 -3.83 15.64
N GLY A 69 -2.10 -2.98 14.93
CA GLY A 69 -0.63 -2.98 14.94
C GLY A 69 0.03 -3.72 13.77
N GLN A 70 -0.71 -4.17 12.77
CA GLN A 70 -0.14 -4.85 11.60
C GLN A 70 0.39 -3.84 10.56
N TYR A 71 1.32 -2.98 10.96
CA TYR A 71 1.85 -1.87 10.15
C TYR A 71 2.61 -2.31 8.89
N TRP A 72 3.12 -3.53 8.87
CA TRP A 72 3.78 -4.15 7.73
C TRP A 72 2.88 -4.21 6.48
N ARG A 73 1.55 -4.19 6.66
CA ARG A 73 0.55 -4.17 5.57
C ARG A 73 0.65 -2.91 4.69
N LEU A 74 1.15 -1.80 5.21
CA LEU A 74 1.43 -0.61 4.40
C LEU A 74 2.47 -0.88 3.30
N VAL A 75 3.38 -1.82 3.54
CA VAL A 75 4.41 -2.22 2.59
C VAL A 75 3.95 -3.39 1.72
N THR A 76 3.41 -4.45 2.32
CA THR A 76 3.04 -5.67 1.58
C THR A 76 1.90 -5.45 0.59
N ALA A 77 0.96 -4.56 0.92
CA ALA A 77 -0.13 -4.19 0.03
C ALA A 77 0.35 -3.72 -1.36
N MET A 78 1.53 -3.10 -1.45
CA MET A 78 2.12 -2.65 -2.72
C MET A 78 2.50 -3.79 -3.67
N PHE A 79 2.56 -5.04 -3.19
CA PHE A 79 2.94 -6.21 -3.99
C PHE A 79 1.76 -7.14 -4.30
N ILE A 80 0.60 -6.90 -3.70
CA ILE A 80 -0.62 -7.70 -3.85
C ILE A 80 -1.46 -7.15 -5.00
N HIS A 81 -2.04 -8.02 -5.83
CA HIS A 81 -2.82 -7.61 -7.00
C HIS A 81 -4.11 -8.40 -7.11
N VAL A 82 -5.23 -7.67 -7.24
CA VAL A 82 -6.59 -8.23 -7.36
C VAL A 82 -6.86 -8.58 -8.83
N GLY A 83 -6.73 -9.85 -9.17
CA GLY A 83 -6.97 -10.35 -10.53
C GLY A 83 -5.87 -10.01 -11.53
N ILE A 84 -5.89 -10.73 -12.65
CA ILE A 84 -4.83 -10.69 -13.67
C ILE A 84 -4.73 -9.34 -14.39
N PHE A 85 -5.86 -8.67 -14.62
CA PHE A 85 -5.85 -7.36 -15.29
C PHE A 85 -5.18 -6.28 -14.43
N HIS A 86 -5.42 -6.30 -13.11
CA HIS A 86 -4.78 -5.37 -12.18
C HIS A 86 -3.26 -5.59 -12.16
N LEU A 87 -2.80 -6.83 -12.06
CA LEU A 87 -1.38 -7.16 -12.19
C LEU A 87 -0.82 -6.70 -13.54
N GLY A 88 -1.54 -6.96 -14.64
CA GLY A 88 -1.11 -6.64 -16.00
C GLY A 88 -0.88 -5.13 -16.20
N PHE A 89 -1.85 -4.30 -15.81
CA PHE A 89 -1.72 -2.83 -15.94
C PHE A 89 -0.60 -2.27 -15.05
N ASN A 90 -0.48 -2.75 -13.81
CA ASN A 90 0.62 -2.35 -12.93
C ASN A 90 1.98 -2.80 -13.47
N SER A 91 2.06 -4.02 -14.03
CA SER A 91 3.29 -4.53 -14.63
C SER A 91 3.74 -3.71 -15.83
N ILE A 92 2.81 -3.32 -16.72
CA ILE A 92 3.09 -2.45 -17.86
C ILE A 92 3.54 -1.07 -17.37
N GLY A 93 2.85 -0.49 -16.38
CA GLY A 93 3.21 0.80 -15.79
C GLY A 93 4.62 0.77 -15.19
N LEU A 94 4.94 -0.23 -14.40
CA LEU A 94 6.25 -0.40 -13.78
C LEU A 94 7.34 -0.67 -14.82
N TRP A 95 7.06 -1.49 -15.83
CA TRP A 95 8.00 -1.77 -16.91
C TRP A 95 8.34 -0.54 -17.75
N ILE A 96 7.37 0.34 -18.03
CA ILE A 96 7.58 1.55 -18.82
C ILE A 96 8.15 2.67 -17.95
N PHE A 97 7.41 3.08 -16.93
CA PHE A 97 7.71 4.27 -16.13
C PHE A 97 8.74 4.01 -15.04
N GLY A 98 8.72 2.81 -14.44
CA GLY A 98 9.73 2.39 -13.47
C GLY A 98 11.11 2.38 -14.09
N ARG A 99 11.28 1.71 -15.23
CA ARG A 99 12.57 1.69 -15.96
C ARG A 99 13.02 3.08 -16.38
N MET A 100 12.11 3.93 -16.83
CA MET A 100 12.42 5.31 -17.20
C MET A 100 12.92 6.11 -15.98
N ALA A 101 12.21 6.02 -14.86
CA ALA A 101 12.62 6.69 -13.63
C ALA A 101 13.93 6.13 -13.08
N GLU A 102 14.11 4.80 -13.08
CA GLU A 102 15.36 4.15 -12.65
C GLU A 102 16.55 4.59 -13.50
N THR A 103 16.38 4.72 -14.82
CA THR A 103 17.41 5.24 -15.72
C THR A 103 17.78 6.69 -15.38
N LEU A 104 16.80 7.53 -15.08
CA LEU A 104 17.00 8.96 -14.83
C LEU A 104 17.52 9.26 -13.42
N PHE A 105 16.98 8.62 -12.41
CA PHE A 105 17.32 8.88 -11.00
C PHE A 105 18.41 7.95 -10.46
N GLY A 106 18.62 6.79 -11.11
CA GLY A 106 19.41 5.67 -10.60
C GLY A 106 18.61 4.78 -9.65
N SER A 107 18.97 3.48 -9.56
CA SER A 107 18.21 2.47 -8.81
C SER A 107 17.94 2.84 -7.34
N PRO A 108 18.92 3.38 -6.55
CA PRO A 108 18.64 3.70 -5.15
C PRO A 108 17.58 4.79 -4.96
N LYS A 109 17.62 5.86 -5.77
CA LYS A 109 16.61 6.93 -5.68
C LYS A 109 15.27 6.50 -6.24
N PHE A 110 15.26 5.68 -7.29
CA PHE A 110 14.05 5.10 -7.85
C PHE A 110 13.32 4.26 -6.79
N VAL A 111 14.03 3.35 -6.09
CA VAL A 111 13.46 2.54 -5.02
C VAL A 111 12.95 3.42 -3.87
N LEU A 112 13.70 4.45 -3.48
CA LEU A 112 13.28 5.39 -2.45
C LEU A 112 11.98 6.11 -2.84
N ILE A 113 11.88 6.61 -4.08
CA ILE A 113 10.66 7.26 -4.60
C ILE A 113 9.50 6.27 -4.59
N TYR A 114 9.71 5.06 -5.11
CA TYR A 114 8.69 4.01 -5.20
C TYR A 114 8.12 3.67 -3.82
N VAL A 115 8.99 3.39 -2.86
CA VAL A 115 8.59 2.99 -1.50
C VAL A 115 7.91 4.14 -0.76
N LEU A 116 8.54 5.32 -0.69
CA LEU A 116 7.99 6.44 0.07
C LEU A 116 6.70 7.00 -0.54
N ALA A 117 6.60 7.05 -1.87
CA ALA A 117 5.37 7.48 -2.52
C ALA A 117 4.26 6.43 -2.38
N GLY A 118 4.60 5.14 -2.44
CA GLY A 118 3.66 4.05 -2.18
C GLY A 118 3.11 4.10 -0.75
N LEU A 119 3.99 4.32 0.24
CA LEU A 119 3.58 4.49 1.65
C LEU A 119 2.70 5.73 1.85
N CYS A 120 3.03 6.87 1.23
CA CYS A 120 2.17 8.06 1.25
C CYS A 120 0.80 7.77 0.64
N GLY A 121 0.77 7.08 -0.50
CA GLY A 121 -0.49 6.65 -1.13
C GLY A 121 -1.31 5.77 -0.20
N ALA A 122 -0.69 4.74 0.40
CA ALA A 122 -1.34 3.85 1.35
C ALA A 122 -1.90 4.61 2.56
N VAL A 123 -1.16 5.57 3.12
CA VAL A 123 -1.63 6.38 4.25
C VAL A 123 -2.76 7.31 3.86
N VAL A 124 -2.72 7.93 2.67
CA VAL A 124 -3.84 8.75 2.17
C VAL A 124 -5.09 7.90 1.96
N SER A 125 -4.94 6.70 1.39
CA SER A 125 -6.03 5.73 1.29
C SER A 125 -6.59 5.35 2.66
N TYR A 126 -5.73 5.09 3.63
CA TYR A 126 -6.13 4.77 4.99
C TYR A 126 -6.96 5.88 5.66
N ILE A 127 -6.61 7.16 5.43
CA ILE A 127 -7.35 8.30 5.99
C ILE A 127 -8.76 8.40 5.38
N PHE A 128 -8.88 8.25 4.06
CA PHE A 128 -10.11 8.53 3.33
C PHE A 128 -10.98 7.31 3.06
N ASN A 129 -10.41 6.11 3.12
CA ASN A 129 -11.11 4.85 2.85
C ASN A 129 -10.64 3.71 3.77
N PRO A 130 -10.71 3.89 5.11
CA PRO A 130 -10.07 3.00 6.09
C PRO A 130 -10.62 1.58 6.10
N ILE A 131 -11.87 1.38 5.70
CA ILE A 131 -12.54 0.06 5.70
C ILE A 131 -12.48 -0.66 4.34
N ALA A 132 -11.84 -0.09 3.33
CA ALA A 132 -11.60 -0.79 2.08
C ALA A 132 -10.34 -1.66 2.15
N ILE A 133 -10.40 -2.83 1.51
CA ILE A 133 -9.22 -3.65 1.26
C ILE A 133 -8.44 -2.99 0.13
N ALA A 134 -7.28 -2.43 0.43
CA ALA A 134 -6.41 -1.79 -0.56
C ALA A 134 -5.20 -2.66 -0.86
N ALA A 135 -4.94 -2.84 -2.16
CA ALA A 135 -3.84 -3.64 -2.69
C ALA A 135 -3.42 -3.12 -4.06
N GLY A 136 -2.14 -3.20 -4.38
CA GLY A 136 -1.60 -2.85 -5.70
C GLY A 136 -0.38 -1.95 -5.64
N ALA A 137 0.48 -2.11 -6.65
CA ALA A 137 1.64 -1.26 -6.86
C ALA A 137 1.27 0.15 -7.36
N SER A 138 -0.01 0.39 -7.66
CA SER A 138 -0.44 1.58 -8.41
C SER A 138 -0.16 2.90 -7.71
N GLY A 139 -0.33 2.99 -6.38
CA GLY A 139 0.04 4.19 -5.61
C GLY A 139 1.53 4.54 -5.76
N ALA A 140 2.42 3.54 -5.69
CA ALA A 140 3.84 3.72 -5.92
C ALA A 140 4.16 4.07 -7.39
N ILE A 141 3.46 3.48 -8.36
CA ILE A 141 3.61 3.79 -9.80
C ILE A 141 3.15 5.22 -10.09
N PHE A 142 2.04 5.68 -9.48
CA PHE A 142 1.64 7.08 -9.56
C PHE A 142 2.70 8.01 -8.94
N GLY A 143 3.36 7.56 -7.87
CA GLY A 143 4.53 8.26 -7.33
C GLY A 143 5.68 8.38 -8.34
N VAL A 144 5.96 7.30 -9.06
CA VAL A 144 6.94 7.32 -10.14
C VAL A 144 6.52 8.27 -11.27
N LEU A 145 5.23 8.29 -11.66
CA LEU A 145 4.71 9.26 -12.63
C LEU A 145 4.88 10.71 -12.13
N GLY A 146 4.58 10.97 -10.86
CA GLY A 146 4.80 12.27 -10.22
C GLY A 146 6.27 12.69 -10.27
N ALA A 147 7.20 11.78 -9.94
CA ALA A 147 8.62 12.05 -9.98
C ALA A 147 9.13 12.35 -11.40
N LEU A 148 8.65 11.63 -12.40
CA LEU A 148 8.95 11.89 -13.81
C LEU A 148 8.37 13.24 -14.26
N ALA A 149 7.15 13.57 -13.83
CA ALA A 149 6.54 14.87 -14.12
C ALA A 149 7.37 16.02 -13.51
N ALA A 150 7.80 15.89 -12.27
CA ALA A 150 8.70 16.85 -11.62
C ALA A 150 10.05 16.98 -12.35
N PHE A 151 10.63 15.87 -12.80
CA PHE A 151 11.86 15.88 -13.61
C PHE A 151 11.66 16.69 -14.88
N PHE A 152 10.62 16.39 -15.69
CA PHE A 152 10.36 17.11 -16.93
C PHE A 152 9.96 18.57 -16.71
N LEU A 153 9.31 18.90 -15.58
CA LEU A 153 9.04 20.28 -15.20
C LEU A 153 10.34 21.08 -15.01
N THR A 154 11.40 20.49 -14.45
CA THR A 154 12.69 21.18 -14.35
C THR A 154 13.32 21.52 -15.69
N MET A 155 12.87 20.85 -16.76
CA MET A 155 13.31 21.06 -18.14
C MET A 155 12.20 21.67 -19.02
N TYR A 156 11.27 22.42 -18.45
CA TYR A 156 10.08 22.92 -19.12
C TYR A 156 10.35 23.77 -20.39
N LYS A 157 11.50 24.42 -20.47
CA LYS A 157 11.92 25.21 -21.65
C LYS A 157 12.18 24.33 -22.88
N ASP A 158 12.51 23.06 -22.68
CA ASP A 158 12.68 22.08 -23.79
C ASP A 158 11.30 21.63 -24.29
N PRO A 159 10.99 21.77 -25.58
CA PRO A 159 9.69 21.37 -26.15
C PRO A 159 9.39 19.88 -25.98
N ASN A 160 10.39 18.99 -26.00
CA ASN A 160 10.20 17.55 -25.81
C ASN A 160 9.94 17.22 -24.34
N ALA A 161 10.67 17.85 -23.40
CA ALA A 161 10.41 17.71 -21.98
C ALA A 161 8.98 18.18 -21.63
N ARG A 162 8.58 19.33 -22.15
CA ARG A 162 7.21 19.84 -21.99
C ARG A 162 6.16 18.89 -22.56
N LYS A 163 6.39 18.31 -23.74
CA LYS A 163 5.47 17.30 -24.32
C LYS A 163 5.38 16.05 -23.45
N ASN A 164 6.48 15.57 -22.92
CA ASN A 164 6.50 14.42 -22.02
C ASN A 164 5.76 14.74 -20.71
N LEU A 165 5.98 15.93 -20.14
CA LEU A 165 5.25 16.39 -18.95
C LEU A 165 3.73 16.34 -19.17
N TYR A 166 3.24 16.97 -20.22
CA TYR A 166 1.80 16.96 -20.53
C TYR A 166 1.27 15.56 -20.82
N GLY A 167 2.07 14.70 -21.46
CA GLY A 167 1.69 13.32 -21.69
C GLY A 167 1.54 12.52 -20.38
N LEU A 168 2.43 12.72 -19.40
CA LEU A 168 2.36 12.07 -18.07
C LEU A 168 1.17 12.62 -17.26
N LEU A 169 0.98 13.94 -17.25
CA LEU A 169 -0.16 14.56 -16.56
C LEU A 169 -1.49 14.12 -17.15
N GLY A 170 -1.59 14.06 -18.48
CA GLY A 170 -2.77 13.56 -19.18
C GLY A 170 -3.06 12.09 -18.86
N LEU A 171 -2.03 11.24 -18.83
CA LEU A 171 -2.17 9.84 -18.45
C LEU A 171 -2.63 9.70 -17.00
N ALA A 172 -2.02 10.44 -16.06
CA ALA A 172 -2.43 10.42 -14.67
C ALA A 172 -3.88 10.89 -14.49
N ALA A 173 -4.27 11.99 -15.16
CA ALA A 173 -5.63 12.50 -15.11
C ALA A 173 -6.66 11.51 -15.69
N LEU A 174 -6.36 10.88 -16.82
CA LEU A 174 -7.25 9.87 -17.41
C LEU A 174 -7.41 8.65 -16.49
N ASN A 175 -6.35 8.19 -15.86
CA ASN A 175 -6.44 7.09 -14.90
C ASN A 175 -7.26 7.47 -13.66
N LEU A 176 -7.10 8.70 -13.13
CA LEU A 176 -7.93 9.18 -12.01
C LEU A 176 -9.40 9.29 -12.40
N ILE A 177 -9.71 9.85 -13.59
CA ILE A 177 -11.09 9.93 -14.10
C ILE A 177 -11.68 8.52 -14.21
N PHE A 178 -10.95 7.59 -14.81
CA PHE A 178 -11.38 6.19 -14.91
C PHE A 178 -11.59 5.56 -13.53
N GLY A 179 -10.71 5.83 -12.58
CA GLY A 179 -10.82 5.32 -11.21
C GLY A 179 -12.01 5.90 -10.43
N PHE A 180 -12.44 7.13 -10.72
CA PHE A 180 -13.69 7.68 -10.14
C PHE A 180 -14.96 7.10 -10.79
N LEU A 181 -14.85 6.58 -11.99
CA LEU A 181 -15.97 5.97 -12.73
C LEU A 181 -16.05 4.46 -12.54
N SER A 182 -15.03 3.83 -11.94
CA SER A 182 -14.91 2.38 -11.77
C SER A 182 -14.78 2.02 -10.32
N GLU A 183 -15.56 1.06 -9.85
CA GLU A 183 -15.42 0.51 -8.50
C GLU A 183 -14.09 -0.25 -8.34
N GLY A 184 -13.56 -0.29 -7.13
CA GLY A 184 -12.37 -1.07 -6.80
C GLY A 184 -11.04 -0.40 -7.15
N ILE A 185 -11.03 0.86 -7.64
CA ILE A 185 -9.82 1.63 -7.90
C ILE A 185 -9.60 2.65 -6.78
N ASP A 186 -8.44 2.57 -6.14
CA ASP A 186 -8.07 3.44 -5.03
C ASP A 186 -7.46 4.76 -5.50
N ASN A 187 -8.32 5.71 -5.84
CA ASN A 187 -7.88 7.03 -6.27
C ASN A 187 -7.15 7.84 -5.18
N TRP A 188 -7.44 7.58 -3.90
CA TRP A 188 -6.75 8.24 -2.80
C TRP A 188 -5.28 7.82 -2.74
N ALA A 189 -5.01 6.51 -2.91
CA ALA A 189 -3.65 6.01 -3.03
C ALA A 189 -2.92 6.59 -4.26
N HIS A 190 -3.60 6.72 -5.40
CA HIS A 190 -3.04 7.30 -6.62
C HIS A 190 -2.66 8.78 -6.42
N MET A 191 -3.56 9.59 -5.86
CA MET A 191 -3.30 11.01 -5.61
C MET A 191 -2.19 11.22 -4.58
N GLY A 192 -2.26 10.50 -3.45
CA GLY A 192 -1.22 10.57 -2.41
C GLY A 192 0.16 10.19 -2.93
N GLY A 193 0.21 9.08 -3.69
CA GLY A 193 1.44 8.63 -4.34
C GLY A 193 1.99 9.63 -5.33
N PHE A 194 1.15 10.16 -6.23
CA PHE A 194 1.57 11.14 -7.23
C PHE A 194 2.15 12.42 -6.60
N VAL A 195 1.48 12.99 -5.61
CA VAL A 195 1.93 14.21 -4.93
C VAL A 195 3.27 13.99 -4.21
N ALA A 196 3.38 12.89 -3.44
CA ALA A 196 4.61 12.55 -2.75
C ALA A 196 5.76 12.29 -3.73
N GLY A 197 5.50 11.55 -4.79
CA GLY A 197 6.49 11.26 -5.83
C GLY A 197 6.91 12.50 -6.60
N PHE A 198 5.99 13.43 -6.90
CA PHE A 198 6.31 14.71 -7.52
C PHE A 198 7.26 15.53 -6.63
N PHE A 199 6.94 15.65 -5.34
CA PHE A 199 7.78 16.34 -4.38
C PHE A 199 9.17 15.69 -4.27
N LEU A 200 9.24 14.38 -4.06
CA LEU A 200 10.52 13.64 -4.01
C LEU A 200 11.30 13.78 -5.31
N GLY A 201 10.65 13.60 -6.45
CA GLY A 201 11.27 13.72 -7.77
C GLY A 201 11.86 15.09 -8.02
N TYR A 202 11.17 16.14 -7.59
CA TYR A 202 11.69 17.51 -7.68
C TYR A 202 13.02 17.67 -6.93
N PHE A 203 13.13 17.19 -5.70
CA PHE A 203 14.35 17.32 -4.89
C PHE A 203 15.44 16.29 -5.21
N LEU A 204 15.07 15.09 -5.69
CA LEU A 204 16.00 14.02 -6.00
C LEU A 204 16.52 14.04 -7.44
N THR A 205 15.97 14.92 -8.30
CA THR A 205 16.46 15.11 -9.69
C THR A 205 17.97 15.31 -9.71
N PRO A 206 18.73 14.58 -10.55
CA PRO A 206 20.16 14.73 -10.65
C PRO A 206 20.55 16.15 -11.04
N VAL A 207 21.62 16.69 -10.42
CA VAL A 207 22.12 18.05 -10.69
C VAL A 207 23.04 18.09 -11.93
N SER A 208 23.52 16.94 -12.41
CA SER A 208 24.48 16.86 -13.51
C SER A 208 23.78 17.07 -14.85
N GLY A 209 24.31 18.00 -15.66
CA GLY A 209 23.86 18.24 -17.02
C GLY A 209 23.96 16.98 -17.87
N PHE A 210 22.88 16.60 -18.51
CA PHE A 210 22.87 15.62 -19.55
C PHE A 210 23.05 16.34 -20.88
N LEU A 211 24.18 16.11 -21.55
CA LEU A 211 24.33 16.41 -22.97
C LEU A 211 23.60 15.30 -23.73
N HIS A 212 22.43 15.62 -24.29
CA HIS A 212 21.74 14.69 -25.17
C HIS A 212 21.96 15.09 -26.62
N PRO A 213 22.46 14.20 -27.50
CA PRO A 213 22.42 14.43 -28.95
C PRO A 213 20.94 14.49 -29.36
N GLY A 214 20.46 15.70 -29.68
CA GLY A 214 19.03 15.94 -30.02
C GLY A 214 18.22 16.71 -28.99
N PHE A 215 18.81 17.09 -27.86
CA PHE A 215 18.34 18.17 -27.00
C PHE A 215 19.36 19.31 -27.12
N ASP A 216 18.97 20.43 -27.71
CA ASP A 216 19.84 21.60 -27.86
C ASP A 216 20.31 22.06 -26.49
N GLY A 217 21.45 21.55 -26.05
CA GLY A 217 22.34 22.05 -25.02
C GLY A 217 21.77 22.63 -23.71
N PHE A 218 20.69 22.10 -23.12
CA PHE A 218 20.15 22.61 -21.87
C PHE A 218 20.74 21.91 -20.64
N TYR A 219 21.50 22.68 -19.88
CA TYR A 219 22.01 22.32 -18.55
C TYR A 219 20.94 22.58 -17.49
N VAL A 220 20.45 21.55 -16.83
CA VAL A 220 19.67 21.73 -15.59
C VAL A 220 20.65 21.92 -14.44
N ILE A 221 21.15 23.12 -14.26
CA ILE A 221 21.86 23.50 -13.04
C ILE A 221 20.83 23.85 -12.00
N ASN A 222 20.38 22.88 -11.23
CA ASN A 222 19.51 23.16 -10.09
C ASN A 222 20.37 23.50 -8.86
N LYS A 223 20.76 24.78 -8.73
CA LYS A 223 21.58 25.30 -7.62
C LYS A 223 20.95 25.12 -6.23
N LEU A 224 19.63 24.86 -6.16
CA LEU A 224 18.89 24.69 -4.90
C LEU A 224 18.98 23.28 -4.31
N LYS A 225 19.61 22.31 -5.01
CA LYS A 225 19.59 20.89 -4.60
C LYS A 225 20.92 20.44 -4.01
N ASN A 226 21.30 21.01 -2.88
CA ASN A 226 22.35 20.44 -2.04
C ASN A 226 21.84 19.18 -1.29
N SER A 227 22.75 18.45 -0.65
CA SER A 227 22.39 17.26 0.12
C SER A 227 21.40 17.58 1.24
N PHE A 228 21.51 18.76 1.86
CA PHE A 228 20.66 19.20 2.96
C PHE A 228 19.18 19.33 2.56
N THR A 229 18.89 19.98 1.41
CA THR A 229 17.49 20.11 0.93
C THR A 229 16.86 18.76 0.58
N ARG A 230 17.66 17.78 0.13
CA ARG A 230 17.18 16.42 -0.13
C ARG A 230 16.79 15.70 1.17
N TYR A 231 17.60 15.81 2.21
CA TYR A 231 17.27 15.23 3.51
C TYR A 231 16.03 15.88 4.12
N ILE A 232 15.89 17.20 4.01
CA ILE A 232 14.65 17.91 4.43
C ILE A 232 13.43 17.36 3.69
N ALA A 233 13.52 17.22 2.36
CA ALA A 233 12.40 16.70 1.56
C ALA A 233 11.98 15.30 1.99
N ILE A 234 12.95 14.40 2.21
CA ILE A 234 12.71 13.04 2.69
C ILE A 234 12.08 13.08 4.08
N SER A 235 12.61 13.91 4.99
CA SER A 235 12.07 14.05 6.35
C SER A 235 10.63 14.58 6.37
N ILE A 236 10.28 15.52 5.49
CA ILE A 236 8.90 16.01 5.35
C ILE A 236 7.98 14.87 4.91
N ILE A 237 8.38 14.06 3.95
CA ILE A 237 7.57 12.91 3.49
C ILE A 237 7.40 11.89 4.61
N ILE A 238 8.47 11.57 5.34
CA ILE A 238 8.39 10.65 6.49
C ILE A 238 7.45 11.22 7.56
N ALA A 239 7.57 12.51 7.88
CA ALA A 239 6.68 13.15 8.83
C ALA A 239 5.21 13.15 8.37
N ALA A 240 4.96 13.34 7.07
CA ALA A 240 3.63 13.25 6.48
C ALA A 240 3.05 11.81 6.56
N ILE A 241 3.88 10.78 6.33
CA ILE A 241 3.49 9.38 6.51
C ILE A 241 3.12 9.11 7.97
N LEU A 242 3.97 9.47 8.92
CA LEU A 242 3.75 9.22 10.34
C LEU A 242 2.54 10.01 10.88
N GLY A 243 2.43 11.29 10.54
CA GLY A 243 1.31 12.15 10.95
C GLY A 243 -0.01 11.73 10.30
N GLY A 244 0.03 11.37 9.03
CA GLY A 244 -1.14 10.85 8.32
C GLY A 244 -1.59 9.49 8.86
N PHE A 245 -0.66 8.61 9.19
CA PHE A 245 -0.97 7.34 9.83
C PHE A 245 -1.62 7.54 11.22
N TRP A 246 -1.09 8.45 12.03
CA TRP A 246 -1.69 8.83 13.30
C TRP A 246 -3.11 9.38 13.12
N LEU A 247 -3.31 10.25 12.13
CA LEU A 247 -4.63 10.79 11.78
C LEU A 247 -5.60 9.68 11.37
N GLY A 248 -5.18 8.75 10.49
CA GLY A 248 -5.99 7.63 10.05
C GLY A 248 -6.42 6.75 11.23
N ASN A 249 -5.52 6.47 12.17
CA ASN A 249 -5.88 5.74 13.39
C ASN A 249 -6.89 6.49 14.27
N SER A 250 -6.77 7.83 14.37
CA SER A 250 -7.68 8.64 15.21
C SER A 250 -9.07 8.82 14.59
N THR A 251 -9.20 8.62 13.27
CA THR A 251 -10.46 8.78 12.53
C THR A 251 -11.07 7.47 12.06
N LEU A 252 -10.47 6.34 12.44
CA LEU A 252 -10.97 5.02 12.06
C LEU A 252 -12.41 4.84 12.61
N PRO A 253 -13.38 4.51 11.75
CA PRO A 253 -14.75 4.29 12.21
C PRO A 253 -14.84 3.05 13.10
N THR A 254 -15.66 3.13 14.13
CA THR A 254 -15.99 2.01 14.98
C THR A 254 -16.77 0.97 14.17
N ASN A 255 -16.26 -0.25 14.08
CA ASN A 255 -16.94 -1.39 13.47
C ASN A 255 -16.56 -2.68 14.21
N THR A 256 -17.32 -3.75 13.97
CA THR A 256 -17.13 -5.06 14.62
C THR A 256 -15.69 -5.54 14.51
N THR A 257 -15.10 -5.47 13.30
CA THR A 257 -13.72 -5.89 13.05
C THR A 257 -12.71 -5.11 13.90
N THR A 258 -12.83 -3.78 13.95
CA THR A 258 -11.90 -2.93 14.71
C THR A 258 -11.97 -3.26 16.20
N GLU A 259 -13.16 -3.39 16.75
CA GLU A 259 -13.36 -3.68 18.17
C GLU A 259 -12.82 -5.07 18.53
N VAL A 260 -13.10 -6.10 17.69
CA VAL A 260 -12.59 -7.46 17.92
C VAL A 260 -11.07 -7.52 17.86
N LEU A 261 -10.43 -6.92 16.85
CA LEU A 261 -8.98 -6.93 16.74
C LEU A 261 -8.29 -6.12 17.85
N THR A 262 -8.95 -5.06 18.33
CA THR A 262 -8.48 -4.32 19.50
C THR A 262 -8.58 -5.17 20.77
N ALA A 263 -9.68 -5.89 20.94
CA ALA A 263 -9.86 -6.81 22.06
C ALA A 263 -8.82 -7.93 22.07
N GLU A 264 -8.52 -8.53 20.93
CA GLU A 264 -7.48 -9.57 20.82
C GLU A 264 -6.11 -9.05 21.22
N LYS A 265 -5.76 -7.83 20.82
CA LYS A 265 -4.50 -7.20 21.22
C LYS A 265 -4.46 -7.02 22.74
N LEU A 266 -5.53 -6.47 23.33
CA LEU A 266 -5.62 -6.27 24.79
C LEU A 266 -5.57 -7.59 25.56
N LEU A 267 -6.17 -8.67 25.03
CA LEU A 267 -6.05 -10.01 25.61
C LEU A 267 -4.61 -10.53 25.61
N LYS A 268 -3.87 -10.31 24.52
CA LYS A 268 -2.43 -10.66 24.44
C LYS A 268 -1.58 -9.87 25.42
N ASP A 269 -1.95 -8.60 25.65
CA ASP A 269 -1.30 -7.72 26.63
C ASP A 269 -1.74 -7.98 28.06
N GLY A 270 -2.72 -8.88 28.29
CA GLY A 270 -3.25 -9.24 29.62
C GLY A 270 -4.31 -8.28 30.15
N ASP A 271 -4.74 -7.29 29.38
CA ASP A 271 -5.81 -6.36 29.77
C ASP A 271 -7.19 -6.94 29.45
N TYR A 272 -7.66 -7.85 30.29
CA TYR A 272 -8.98 -8.48 30.16
C TYR A 272 -10.14 -7.49 30.32
N ARG A 273 -9.94 -6.43 31.14
CA ARG A 273 -10.97 -5.42 31.34
C ARG A 273 -11.17 -4.54 30.09
N GLY A 274 -10.10 -4.08 29.50
CA GLY A 274 -10.14 -3.36 28.24
C GLY A 274 -10.69 -4.22 27.11
N ALA A 275 -10.30 -5.51 27.06
CA ALA A 275 -10.77 -6.45 26.06
C ALA A 275 -12.30 -6.65 26.13
N ILE A 276 -12.87 -6.84 27.32
CA ILE A 276 -14.32 -7.03 27.49
C ILE A 276 -15.10 -5.82 26.97
N ILE A 277 -14.65 -4.60 27.24
CA ILE A 277 -15.31 -3.37 26.77
C ILE A 277 -15.38 -3.35 25.23
N ASN A 278 -14.31 -3.70 24.55
CA ASN A 278 -14.27 -3.72 23.09
C ASN A 278 -15.10 -4.90 22.52
N ILE A 279 -15.09 -6.06 23.18
CA ILE A 279 -15.93 -7.20 22.80
C ILE A 279 -17.41 -6.84 22.91
N GLU A 280 -17.84 -6.19 23.98
CA GLU A 280 -19.25 -5.77 24.18
C GLU A 280 -19.68 -4.77 23.11
N LYS A 281 -18.83 -3.79 22.77
CA LYS A 281 -19.07 -2.90 21.64
C LYS A 281 -19.19 -3.66 20.31
N ALA A 282 -18.30 -4.62 20.06
CA ALA A 282 -18.37 -5.43 18.86
C ALA A 282 -19.68 -6.21 18.76
N ILE A 283 -20.16 -6.74 19.89
CA ILE A 283 -21.44 -7.47 19.95
C ILE A 283 -22.62 -6.52 19.75
N GLU A 284 -22.56 -5.29 20.29
CA GLU A 284 -23.62 -4.28 20.14
C GLU A 284 -23.80 -3.82 18.68
N ILE A 285 -22.70 -3.63 17.94
CA ILE A 285 -22.73 -3.11 16.57
C ILE A 285 -22.77 -4.21 15.51
N GLY A 286 -22.44 -5.46 15.86
CA GLY A 286 -22.36 -6.58 14.94
C GLY A 286 -23.73 -7.01 14.41
N THR A 287 -23.74 -7.51 13.19
CA THR A 287 -24.95 -8.05 12.54
C THR A 287 -24.84 -9.57 12.37
N LEU A 288 -26.00 -10.25 12.34
CA LEU A 288 -26.05 -11.69 12.13
C LEU A 288 -25.36 -12.08 10.82
N GLY A 289 -24.47 -13.08 10.91
CA GLY A 289 -23.64 -13.53 9.76
C GLY A 289 -22.30 -12.80 9.62
N ASP A 290 -22.03 -11.81 10.45
CA ASP A 290 -20.71 -11.18 10.53
C ASP A 290 -19.74 -12.13 11.27
N ALA A 291 -18.72 -12.60 10.57
CA ALA A 291 -17.71 -13.51 11.13
C ALA A 291 -16.99 -12.93 12.35
N PHE A 292 -16.77 -11.62 12.38
CA PHE A 292 -16.18 -10.93 13.53
C PHE A 292 -17.14 -10.85 14.72
N LEU A 293 -18.46 -10.83 14.50
CA LEU A 293 -19.42 -10.98 15.58
C LEU A 293 -19.28 -12.36 16.24
N GLY A 294 -19.19 -13.44 15.46
CA GLY A 294 -18.93 -14.77 15.98
C GLY A 294 -17.63 -14.85 16.78
N ARG A 295 -16.58 -14.20 16.28
CA ARG A 295 -15.28 -14.11 16.96
C ARG A 295 -15.35 -13.31 18.25
N ALA A 296 -16.15 -12.23 18.32
CA ALA A 296 -16.39 -11.47 19.55
C ALA A 296 -17.02 -12.36 20.65
N TYR A 297 -18.04 -13.14 20.31
CA TYR A 297 -18.63 -14.10 21.24
C TYR A 297 -17.63 -15.16 21.69
N PHE A 298 -16.83 -15.70 20.79
CA PHE A 298 -15.76 -16.66 21.15
C PHE A 298 -14.75 -16.08 22.13
N LEU A 299 -14.28 -14.85 21.90
CA LEU A 299 -13.35 -14.17 22.81
C LEU A 299 -13.96 -13.91 24.18
N ARG A 300 -15.27 -13.58 24.23
CA ARG A 300 -15.96 -13.42 25.51
C ARG A 300 -16.11 -14.75 26.24
N ALA A 301 -16.42 -15.82 25.52
CA ALA A 301 -16.47 -17.17 26.07
C ALA A 301 -15.14 -17.57 26.72
N LEU A 302 -13.99 -17.32 26.08
CA LEU A 302 -12.66 -17.56 26.66
C LEU A 302 -12.45 -16.83 27.99
N ILE A 303 -12.88 -15.56 28.06
CA ILE A 303 -12.79 -14.79 29.30
C ILE A 303 -13.72 -15.37 30.37
N MET A 304 -14.96 -15.75 29.99
CA MET A 304 -15.92 -16.34 30.93
C MET A 304 -15.42 -17.68 31.50
N VAL A 305 -14.79 -18.53 30.68
CA VAL A 305 -14.15 -19.77 31.15
C VAL A 305 -13.04 -19.46 32.15
N LYS A 306 -12.17 -18.49 31.83
CA LYS A 306 -11.09 -18.06 32.74
C LYS A 306 -11.60 -17.63 34.14
N TYR A 307 -12.77 -17.01 34.19
CA TYR A 307 -13.38 -16.59 35.46
C TYR A 307 -14.37 -17.61 36.04
N GLY A 308 -14.44 -18.83 35.47
CA GLY A 308 -15.28 -19.92 35.98
C GLY A 308 -16.79 -19.78 35.69
N ASN A 309 -17.16 -18.84 34.82
CA ASN A 309 -18.58 -18.65 34.44
C ASN A 309 -18.87 -19.52 33.21
N PHE A 310 -18.98 -20.82 33.41
CA PHE A 310 -19.17 -21.79 32.32
C PHE A 310 -20.54 -21.67 31.64
N GLU A 311 -21.58 -21.23 32.37
CA GLU A 311 -22.92 -21.05 31.79
C GLU A 311 -22.94 -19.92 30.76
N ALA A 312 -22.38 -18.77 31.09
CA ALA A 312 -22.24 -17.67 30.16
C ALA A 312 -21.33 -18.05 28.96
N ALA A 313 -20.24 -18.77 29.21
CA ALA A 313 -19.36 -19.23 28.16
C ALA A 313 -20.07 -20.17 27.15
N LEU A 314 -20.90 -21.10 27.61
CA LEU A 314 -21.64 -21.99 26.72
C LEU A 314 -22.67 -21.25 25.85
N ASN A 315 -23.31 -20.24 26.40
CA ASN A 315 -24.21 -19.38 25.62
C ASN A 315 -23.46 -18.62 24.52
N ASP A 316 -22.32 -18.04 24.85
CA ASP A 316 -21.48 -17.32 23.89
C ASP A 316 -20.90 -18.26 22.81
N ILE A 317 -20.48 -19.47 23.18
CA ILE A 317 -20.08 -20.51 22.22
C ILE A 317 -21.19 -20.80 21.20
N GLY A 318 -22.44 -20.88 21.65
CA GLY A 318 -23.58 -21.03 20.76
C GLY A 318 -23.67 -19.95 19.68
N TYR A 319 -23.50 -18.70 20.06
CA TYR A 319 -23.47 -17.57 19.11
C TYR A 319 -22.23 -17.59 18.21
N ALA A 320 -21.07 -17.99 18.75
CA ALA A 320 -19.83 -18.11 17.98
C ALA A 320 -19.93 -19.17 16.90
N LEU A 321 -20.57 -20.31 17.18
CA LEU A 321 -20.81 -21.39 16.21
C LEU A 321 -21.75 -20.98 15.07
N VAL A 322 -22.73 -20.11 15.35
CA VAL A 322 -23.69 -19.63 14.34
C VAL A 322 -23.06 -18.58 13.43
N ASN A 323 -22.36 -17.62 13.98
CA ASN A 323 -21.88 -16.43 13.24
C ASN A 323 -20.42 -16.53 12.81
N GLY A 324 -19.57 -17.31 13.49
CA GLY A 324 -18.12 -17.37 13.24
C GLY A 324 -17.75 -17.96 11.90
N ASP A 325 -16.54 -17.63 11.44
CA ASP A 325 -15.87 -18.29 10.33
C ASP A 325 -15.48 -19.75 10.69
N SER A 326 -14.85 -20.46 9.74
CA SER A 326 -14.45 -21.85 9.96
C SER A 326 -13.48 -22.02 11.13
N GLU A 327 -12.51 -21.09 11.28
CA GLU A 327 -11.53 -21.10 12.37
C GLU A 327 -12.18 -20.86 13.72
N THR A 328 -13.04 -19.84 13.81
CA THR A 328 -13.78 -19.52 15.04
C THR A 328 -14.69 -20.66 15.47
N ARG A 329 -15.36 -21.33 14.54
CA ARG A 329 -16.22 -22.49 14.81
C ARG A 329 -15.41 -23.68 15.33
N GLU A 330 -14.28 -24.00 14.71
CA GLU A 330 -13.39 -25.07 15.16
C GLU A 330 -12.91 -24.83 16.59
N LYS A 331 -12.38 -23.66 16.88
CA LYS A 331 -11.93 -23.25 18.22
C LYS A 331 -13.07 -23.25 19.24
N SER A 332 -14.29 -22.91 18.82
CA SER A 332 -15.47 -22.94 19.68
C SER A 332 -15.88 -24.36 20.07
N VAL A 333 -15.73 -25.33 19.14
CA VAL A 333 -15.95 -26.76 19.44
C VAL A 333 -14.90 -27.30 20.40
N GLU A 334 -13.62 -26.92 20.20
CA GLU A 334 -12.54 -27.29 21.12
C GLU A 334 -12.82 -26.78 22.55
N LEU A 335 -13.19 -25.48 22.68
CA LEU A 335 -13.51 -24.88 23.96
C LEU A 335 -14.73 -25.51 24.63
N LEU A 336 -15.74 -25.90 23.85
CA LEU A 336 -16.91 -26.61 24.33
C LEU A 336 -16.53 -27.98 24.94
N THR A 337 -15.61 -28.68 24.29
CA THR A 337 -15.10 -29.97 24.78
C THR A 337 -14.33 -29.80 26.08
N GLU A 338 -13.45 -28.79 26.16
CA GLU A 338 -12.72 -28.48 27.38
C GLU A 338 -13.64 -28.17 28.56
N ILE A 339 -14.69 -27.37 28.36
CA ILE A 339 -15.68 -27.06 29.41
C ILE A 339 -16.39 -28.34 29.92
N ASN A 340 -16.72 -29.26 28.99
CA ASN A 340 -17.38 -30.49 29.37
C ASN A 340 -16.47 -31.42 30.18
N ASP A 341 -15.16 -31.42 29.92
CA ASP A 341 -14.18 -32.20 30.67
C ASP A 341 -13.90 -31.61 32.07
N LEU A 342 -14.14 -30.31 32.26
CA LEU A 342 -13.95 -29.59 33.54
C LEU A 342 -15.19 -29.66 34.48
N ARG A 343 -16.32 -30.12 33.98
CA ARG A 343 -17.58 -30.28 34.73
C ARG A 343 -17.77 -31.72 35.21
#